data_b96ce1a31c89d19f330b51046af6b95f
#
_entry.id   b96ce1a31c89d19f330b51046af6b95f
#
_cell.length_a   1.000
_cell.length_b   1.000
_cell.length_c   1.000
_cell.angle_alpha   90.00
_cell.angle_beta   90.00
_cell.angle_gamma   90.00
#
_symmetry.space_group_name_H-M   'P 1'
#
loop_
_entity.id
_entity.type
_entity.pdbx_description
1 polymer ?
#
loop_
_entity_poly.entity_id
_entity_poly.type
_entity_poly.pdbx_seq_one_letter_code
_entity_poly.pdbx_strand_id
1 'polypeptide(L)'
;MPDPNAEKVAGALEAKTAARNSDWRVRLSLAPSANYLYKSAIPGILAPLVATDGVVFPYTPAINLSYVANYDGTHPTHTNYKINQYKNSSVEGITVTADFTCQDTFEANYLLACIHFFKSMTKMFYGQDENPKNGTPPPLGFFHGLGTFQFNQHPVGITNFAYSLPKDVDYIRATNTDTQTNDSPLTLIGGQLNPGGTIPPTNFKVTSATGITYVPTTMTMTINCVPIISRNNISNKFSLKDYATGSLLRGAKNNFPGMW
;
A
#
# COMPACT_ATOMS: atom_id res chain seq x y z
N MET A 1 -2.52 -12.62 -39.03
CA MET A 1 -3.67 -12.73 -38.12
C MET A 1 -3.13 -12.51 -36.71
N PRO A 2 -3.72 -11.67 -35.90
CA PRO A 2 -3.31 -11.54 -34.51
C PRO A 2 -3.57 -12.85 -33.76
N ASP A 3 -2.69 -13.17 -32.82
CA ASP A 3 -2.77 -14.39 -32.02
C ASP A 3 -3.98 -14.30 -31.07
N PRO A 4 -4.97 -15.21 -31.21
CA PRO A 4 -6.18 -15.18 -30.37
C PRO A 4 -5.90 -15.40 -28.89
N ASN A 5 -4.73 -15.91 -28.53
CA ASN A 5 -4.32 -16.03 -27.14
C ASN A 5 -3.80 -14.71 -26.56
N ALA A 6 -3.18 -13.85 -27.38
CA ALA A 6 -2.73 -12.52 -26.96
C ALA A 6 -3.92 -11.61 -26.64
N GLU A 7 -5.01 -11.68 -27.42
CA GLU A 7 -6.25 -10.93 -27.13
C GLU A 7 -6.93 -11.38 -25.84
N LYS A 8 -6.95 -12.69 -25.56
CA LYS A 8 -7.51 -13.22 -24.30
C LYS A 8 -6.72 -12.78 -23.07
N VAL A 9 -5.39 -12.76 -23.18
CA VAL A 9 -4.51 -12.31 -22.09
C VAL A 9 -4.66 -10.80 -21.86
N ALA A 10 -4.74 -10.00 -22.93
CA ALA A 10 -4.97 -8.57 -22.84
C ALA A 10 -6.33 -8.25 -22.19
N GLY A 11 -7.41 -8.91 -22.65
CA GLY A 11 -8.74 -8.75 -22.08
C GLY A 11 -8.83 -9.15 -20.60
N ALA A 12 -8.14 -10.20 -20.18
CA ALA A 12 -8.06 -10.60 -18.77
C ALA A 12 -7.28 -9.59 -17.92
N LEU A 13 -6.24 -8.98 -18.49
CA LEU A 13 -5.47 -7.95 -17.82
C LEU A 13 -6.27 -6.66 -17.67
N GLU A 14 -7.00 -6.26 -18.70
CA GLU A 14 -7.91 -5.10 -18.66
C GLU A 14 -9.05 -5.31 -17.67
N ALA A 15 -9.66 -6.49 -17.61
CA ALA A 15 -10.70 -6.82 -16.65
C ALA A 15 -10.18 -6.76 -15.20
N LYS A 16 -8.98 -7.28 -14.93
CA LYS A 16 -8.33 -7.15 -13.62
C LYS A 16 -8.03 -5.70 -13.25
N THR A 17 -7.59 -4.91 -14.20
CA THR A 17 -7.31 -3.48 -14.01
C THR A 17 -8.60 -2.70 -13.75
N ALA A 18 -9.68 -2.99 -14.47
CA ALA A 18 -10.98 -2.38 -14.27
C ALA A 18 -11.58 -2.73 -12.91
N ALA A 19 -11.52 -4.00 -12.49
CA ALA A 19 -11.96 -4.43 -11.16
C ALA A 19 -11.15 -3.77 -10.03
N ARG A 20 -9.85 -3.59 -10.23
CA ARG A 20 -8.97 -2.91 -9.30
C ARG A 20 -9.27 -1.41 -9.18
N ASN A 21 -9.65 -0.77 -10.28
CA ASN A 21 -10.03 0.65 -10.31
C ASN A 21 -11.41 0.92 -9.69
N SER A 22 -12.28 -0.08 -9.59
CA SER A 22 -13.59 0.04 -8.95
C SER A 22 -13.54 -0.20 -7.43
N ASP A 23 -12.46 -0.76 -6.91
CA ASP A 23 -12.29 -1.00 -5.48
C ASP A 23 -11.87 0.30 -4.78
N TRP A 24 -12.80 0.89 -4.01
CA TRP A 24 -12.58 2.13 -3.30
C TRP A 24 -11.86 1.98 -1.95
N ARG A 25 -11.62 0.74 -1.51
CA ARG A 25 -10.94 0.48 -0.23
C ARG A 25 -9.53 1.04 -0.26
N VAL A 26 -9.11 1.56 0.88
CA VAL A 26 -7.75 2.06 1.05
C VAL A 26 -6.77 0.89 1.00
N ARG A 27 -5.72 1.06 0.21
CA ARG A 27 -4.67 0.07 0.01
C ARG A 27 -3.30 0.72 0.00
N LEU A 28 -2.33 0.03 0.58
CA LEU A 28 -0.92 0.35 0.45
C LEU A 28 -0.19 -0.82 -0.23
N SER A 29 0.36 -0.59 -1.41
CA SER A 29 1.15 -1.56 -2.16
C SER A 29 2.62 -1.12 -2.25
N LEU A 30 3.52 -2.06 -2.54
CA LEU A 30 4.93 -1.71 -2.79
C LEU A 30 5.14 -1.22 -4.22
N ALA A 31 6.15 -0.37 -4.38
CA ALA A 31 6.65 -0.01 -5.70
C ALA A 31 7.12 -1.26 -6.46
N PRO A 32 7.02 -1.30 -7.81
CA PRO A 32 7.39 -2.47 -8.60
C PRO A 32 8.81 -2.98 -8.35
N SER A 33 9.73 -2.10 -7.98
CA SER A 33 11.12 -2.44 -7.66
C SER A 33 11.29 -3.21 -6.35
N ALA A 34 10.30 -3.18 -5.46
CA ALA A 34 10.33 -3.80 -4.15
C ALA A 34 9.23 -4.87 -3.94
N ASN A 35 8.36 -5.08 -4.92
CA ASN A 35 7.24 -6.01 -4.80
C ASN A 35 7.67 -7.48 -4.69
N TYR A 36 8.94 -7.80 -4.99
CA TYR A 36 9.52 -9.12 -4.77
C TYR A 36 9.45 -9.56 -3.31
N LEU A 37 9.35 -8.64 -2.36
CA LEU A 37 9.26 -8.95 -0.94
C LEU A 37 8.06 -9.86 -0.60
N TYR A 38 6.92 -9.69 -1.29
CA TYR A 38 5.76 -10.58 -1.12
C TYR A 38 5.37 -11.33 -2.39
N LYS A 39 5.90 -10.98 -3.57
CA LYS A 39 5.68 -11.69 -4.86
C LYS A 39 6.80 -12.67 -5.18
N SER A 40 7.62 -13.05 -4.20
CA SER A 40 8.63 -14.08 -4.36
C SER A 40 8.01 -15.48 -4.44
N ALA A 41 8.80 -16.46 -4.87
CA ALA A 41 8.37 -17.87 -4.89
C ALA A 41 8.05 -18.41 -3.49
N ILE A 42 8.66 -17.84 -2.45
CA ILE A 42 8.45 -18.21 -1.04
C ILE A 42 8.19 -16.92 -0.24
N PRO A 43 6.97 -16.39 -0.26
CA PRO A 43 6.66 -15.14 0.44
C PRO A 43 6.58 -15.30 1.99
N GLY A 44 6.60 -16.52 2.50
CA GLY A 44 6.54 -16.79 3.93
C GLY A 44 5.29 -16.20 4.59
N ILE A 45 5.49 -15.45 5.67
CA ILE A 45 4.40 -14.79 6.43
C ILE A 45 3.62 -13.79 5.56
N LEU A 46 4.25 -13.22 4.53
CA LEU A 46 3.61 -12.24 3.64
C LEU A 46 2.72 -12.88 2.55
N ALA A 47 2.58 -14.20 2.52
CA ALA A 47 1.77 -14.92 1.53
C ALA A 47 0.34 -14.38 1.36
N PRO A 48 -0.41 -14.01 2.40
CA PRO A 48 -1.75 -13.44 2.25
C PRO A 48 -1.79 -12.15 1.42
N LEU A 49 -0.70 -11.36 1.40
CA LEU A 49 -0.63 -10.09 0.67
C LEU A 49 -0.41 -10.26 -0.84
N VAL A 50 -0.08 -11.47 -1.30
CA VAL A 50 0.07 -11.76 -2.74
C VAL A 50 -1.28 -11.58 -3.47
N ALA A 51 -2.35 -12.08 -2.85
CA ALA A 51 -3.70 -12.03 -3.43
C ALA A 51 -4.24 -10.59 -3.49
N THR A 52 -3.97 -9.80 -2.46
CA THR A 52 -4.44 -8.41 -2.34
C THR A 52 -3.53 -7.38 -3.00
N ASP A 53 -2.35 -7.81 -3.47
CA ASP A 53 -1.30 -6.92 -4.00
C ASP A 53 -0.96 -5.77 -3.04
N GLY A 54 -0.63 -6.13 -1.81
CA GLY A 54 -0.34 -5.22 -0.71
C GLY A 54 -1.37 -5.28 0.42
N VAL A 55 -1.27 -4.35 1.34
CA VAL A 55 -2.19 -4.26 2.48
C VAL A 55 -3.45 -3.51 2.06
N VAL A 56 -4.59 -4.17 2.14
CA VAL A 56 -5.94 -3.59 2.04
C VAL A 56 -6.48 -3.45 3.45
N PHE A 57 -6.89 -2.25 3.81
CA PHE A 57 -7.45 -2.01 5.14
C PHE A 57 -8.86 -2.61 5.23
N PRO A 58 -9.15 -3.43 6.25
CA PRO A 58 -10.46 -4.07 6.40
C PRO A 58 -11.57 -3.05 6.62
N TYR A 59 -11.26 -2.00 7.36
CA TYR A 59 -12.13 -0.83 7.56
C TYR A 59 -11.48 0.40 6.93
N THR A 60 -12.29 1.41 6.61
CA THR A 60 -11.77 2.69 6.13
C THR A 60 -10.94 3.34 7.24
N PRO A 61 -9.62 3.53 7.04
CA PRO A 61 -8.79 4.14 8.05
C PRO A 61 -9.08 5.63 8.18
N ALA A 62 -8.78 6.20 9.36
CA ALA A 62 -8.70 7.64 9.52
C ALA A 62 -7.41 8.15 8.87
N ILE A 63 -7.53 9.09 7.94
CA ILE A 63 -6.41 9.65 7.18
C ILE A 63 -6.33 11.14 7.45
N ASN A 64 -5.24 11.59 8.04
CA ASN A 64 -4.97 13.00 8.29
C ASN A 64 -3.89 13.49 7.35
N LEU A 65 -4.21 14.53 6.59
CA LEU A 65 -3.33 15.21 5.64
C LEU A 65 -3.28 16.71 5.94
N SER A 66 -2.12 17.31 5.79
CA SER A 66 -1.92 18.75 5.93
C SER A 66 -1.18 19.31 4.73
N TYR A 67 -1.78 20.31 4.08
CA TYR A 67 -1.19 21.10 3.01
C TYR A 67 -0.83 22.46 3.59
N VAL A 68 0.44 22.85 3.49
CA VAL A 68 0.96 24.05 4.12
C VAL A 68 1.58 24.96 3.06
N ALA A 69 1.24 26.24 3.14
CA ALA A 69 1.91 27.31 2.41
C ALA A 69 2.62 28.21 3.44
N ASN A 70 3.93 28.29 3.36
CA ASN A 70 4.76 29.06 4.27
C ASN A 70 5.00 30.46 3.74
N TYR A 71 4.81 31.45 4.60
CA TYR A 71 5.05 32.87 4.33
C TYR A 71 5.99 33.43 5.37
N ASP A 72 7.07 34.08 4.92
CA ASP A 72 7.96 34.85 5.78
C ASP A 72 7.45 36.29 5.83
N GLY A 73 7.34 36.82 7.05
CA GLY A 73 6.87 38.17 7.25
C GLY A 73 7.97 39.13 7.66
N THR A 74 8.11 40.22 6.94
CA THR A 74 9.03 41.32 7.24
C THR A 74 8.23 42.50 7.77
N HIS A 75 8.69 43.10 8.88
CA HIS A 75 8.18 44.36 9.38
C HIS A 75 9.14 45.50 9.01
N PRO A 76 8.83 46.26 7.97
CA PRO A 76 9.63 47.46 7.67
C PRO A 76 9.49 48.49 8.80
N THR A 77 10.54 49.30 9.02
CA THR A 77 10.50 50.39 9.98
C THR A 77 9.47 51.44 9.55
N HIS A 78 8.77 52.01 10.53
CA HIS A 78 7.74 53.06 10.31
C HIS A 78 6.55 52.62 9.44
N THR A 79 6.18 51.35 9.45
CA THR A 79 4.96 50.86 8.82
C THR A 79 3.99 50.21 9.80
N ASN A 80 2.69 50.33 9.51
CA ASN A 80 1.63 49.69 10.30
C ASN A 80 1.33 48.27 9.83
N TYR A 81 1.99 47.81 8.77
CA TYR A 81 1.67 46.54 8.10
C TYR A 81 2.89 45.64 7.94
N LYS A 82 2.66 44.36 8.18
CA LYS A 82 3.61 43.31 7.89
C LYS A 82 3.52 42.93 6.42
N ILE A 83 4.65 42.85 5.73
CA ILE A 83 4.73 42.35 4.35
C ILE A 83 5.01 40.85 4.41
N ASN A 84 4.08 40.02 3.91
CA ASN A 84 4.25 38.59 3.85
C ASN A 84 4.72 38.17 2.47
N GLN A 85 5.84 37.47 2.41
CA GLN A 85 6.41 36.92 1.18
C GLN A 85 6.24 35.41 1.19
N TYR A 86 5.75 34.85 0.09
CA TYR A 86 5.63 33.42 -0.09
C TYR A 86 7.01 32.77 -0.15
N LYS A 87 7.21 31.69 0.61
CA LYS A 87 8.45 30.95 0.67
C LYS A 87 8.36 29.61 -0.08
N ASN A 88 7.46 28.75 0.35
CA ASN A 88 7.24 27.43 -0.26
C ASN A 88 5.88 26.87 0.12
N SER A 89 5.45 25.85 -0.63
CA SER A 89 4.35 24.97 -0.25
C SER A 89 4.86 23.54 -0.08
N SER A 90 4.28 22.83 0.86
CA SER A 90 4.60 21.43 1.11
C SER A 90 3.34 20.67 1.53
N VAL A 91 3.35 19.38 1.26
CA VAL A 91 2.45 18.45 1.92
C VAL A 91 3.21 17.89 3.10
N GLU A 92 2.65 18.03 4.28
CA GLU A 92 3.26 17.50 5.50
C GLU A 92 3.08 15.99 5.62
N GLY A 93 3.50 15.44 6.75
CA GLY A 93 3.35 14.02 7.01
C GLY A 93 1.87 13.60 7.00
N ILE A 94 1.66 12.39 6.52
CA ILE A 94 0.36 11.74 6.42
C ILE A 94 0.27 10.76 7.57
N THR A 95 -0.77 10.87 8.39
CA THR A 95 -1.03 9.90 9.46
C THR A 95 -2.24 9.07 9.08
N VAL A 96 -2.06 7.76 9.04
CA VAL A 96 -3.10 6.78 8.78
C VAL A 96 -3.30 5.94 10.03
N THR A 97 -4.48 6.01 10.63
CA THR A 97 -4.86 5.19 11.78
C THR A 97 -5.94 4.21 11.35
N ALA A 98 -5.67 2.92 11.55
CA ALA A 98 -6.54 1.85 11.08
C ALA A 98 -6.79 0.81 12.17
N ASP A 99 -8.04 0.40 12.27
CA ASP A 99 -8.43 -0.70 13.13
C ASP A 99 -8.47 -1.99 12.32
N PHE A 100 -7.93 -3.04 12.92
CA PHE A 100 -7.92 -4.40 12.39
C PHE A 100 -8.64 -5.32 13.35
N THR A 101 -9.50 -6.17 12.78
CA THR A 101 -10.17 -7.24 13.52
C THR A 101 -9.87 -8.57 12.86
N CYS A 102 -9.83 -9.63 13.63
CA CYS A 102 -9.73 -10.99 13.13
C CYS A 102 -10.62 -11.92 13.95
N GLN A 103 -11.32 -12.81 13.24
CA GLN A 103 -12.26 -13.77 13.83
C GLN A 103 -11.81 -15.22 13.63
N ASP A 104 -11.01 -15.45 12.60
CA ASP A 104 -10.50 -16.77 12.27
C ASP A 104 -8.98 -16.77 12.00
N THR A 105 -8.42 -17.97 11.81
CA THR A 105 -6.99 -18.15 11.53
C THR A 105 -6.55 -17.50 10.21
N PHE A 106 -7.44 -17.41 9.22
CA PHE A 106 -7.11 -16.80 7.94
C PHE A 106 -6.91 -15.29 8.10
N GLU A 107 -7.83 -14.62 8.78
CA GLU A 107 -7.75 -13.19 9.09
C GLU A 107 -6.57 -12.91 10.04
N ALA A 108 -6.31 -13.81 11.00
CA ALA A 108 -5.14 -13.75 11.88
C ALA A 108 -3.82 -13.81 11.09
N ASN A 109 -3.73 -14.67 10.08
CA ASN A 109 -2.57 -14.73 9.18
C ASN A 109 -2.43 -13.44 8.35
N TYR A 110 -3.53 -12.88 7.89
CA TYR A 110 -3.53 -11.60 7.18
C TYR A 110 -3.05 -10.45 8.08
N LEU A 111 -3.56 -10.36 9.30
CA LEU A 111 -3.14 -9.38 10.29
C LEU A 111 -1.65 -9.48 10.59
N LEU A 112 -1.15 -10.71 10.80
CA LEU A 112 0.28 -10.96 11.01
C LEU A 112 1.11 -10.50 9.79
N ALA A 113 0.63 -10.80 8.58
CA ALA A 113 1.28 -10.37 7.35
C ALA A 113 1.31 -8.83 7.23
N CYS A 114 0.24 -8.13 7.61
CA CYS A 114 0.20 -6.67 7.62
C CYS A 114 1.23 -6.08 8.60
N ILE A 115 1.34 -6.63 9.82
CA ILE A 115 2.33 -6.19 10.81
C ILE A 115 3.75 -6.34 10.25
N HIS A 116 4.08 -7.50 9.67
CA HIS A 116 5.40 -7.76 9.10
C HIS A 116 5.69 -6.91 7.86
N PHE A 117 4.67 -6.65 7.03
CA PHE A 117 4.77 -5.76 5.89
C PHE A 117 5.19 -4.35 6.32
N PHE A 118 4.46 -3.74 7.26
CA PHE A 118 4.78 -2.40 7.73
C PHE A 118 6.13 -2.34 8.45
N LYS A 119 6.50 -3.36 9.22
CA LYS A 119 7.84 -3.46 9.81
C LYS A 119 8.93 -3.48 8.74
N SER A 120 8.76 -4.23 7.66
CA SER A 120 9.74 -4.32 6.59
C SER A 120 9.88 -3.02 5.82
N MET A 121 8.78 -2.28 5.61
CA MET A 121 8.79 -0.99 4.95
C MET A 121 9.53 0.12 5.72
N THR A 122 9.88 -0.10 6.97
CA THR A 122 10.73 0.83 7.74
C THR A 122 12.22 0.46 7.69
N LYS A 123 12.59 -0.64 7.02
CA LYS A 123 13.97 -1.13 6.95
C LYS A 123 14.60 -0.85 5.60
N MET A 124 15.87 -0.47 5.62
CA MET A 124 16.67 -0.31 4.41
C MET A 124 17.09 -1.68 3.87
N PHE A 125 17.42 -1.72 2.59
CA PHE A 125 18.03 -2.88 1.95
C PHE A 125 19.49 -3.01 2.37
N TYR A 126 19.84 -4.11 3.02
CA TYR A 126 21.19 -4.33 3.55
C TYR A 126 21.53 -5.81 3.73
N GLY A 127 22.83 -6.14 3.71
CA GLY A 127 23.30 -7.47 3.98
C GLY A 127 23.08 -8.43 2.80
N GLN A 128 22.35 -9.52 3.05
CA GLN A 128 22.05 -10.57 2.06
C GLN A 128 20.75 -10.34 1.28
N ASP A 129 20.34 -9.09 1.16
CA ASP A 129 19.12 -8.76 0.42
C ASP A 129 19.28 -9.05 -1.08
N GLU A 130 18.20 -9.49 -1.73
CA GLU A 130 18.17 -9.71 -3.18
C GLU A 130 18.36 -8.43 -3.99
N ASN A 131 18.19 -7.27 -3.35
CA ASN A 131 18.47 -6.00 -3.99
C ASN A 131 20.00 -5.81 -4.15
N PRO A 132 20.52 -5.74 -5.39
CA PRO A 132 21.96 -5.59 -5.62
C PRO A 132 22.54 -4.27 -5.11
N LYS A 133 21.71 -3.33 -4.70
CA LYS A 133 22.09 -2.03 -4.18
C LYS A 133 21.99 -2.00 -2.66
N ASN A 134 22.90 -2.65 -1.97
CA ASN A 134 23.01 -2.54 -0.52
C ASN A 134 23.15 -1.08 -0.08
N GLY A 135 22.43 -0.71 0.98
CA GLY A 135 22.39 0.67 1.48
C GLY A 135 21.33 1.55 0.83
N THR A 136 20.46 0.98 -0.04
CA THR A 136 19.32 1.75 -0.55
C THR A 136 18.30 2.01 0.54
N PRO A 137 17.58 3.16 0.48
CA PRO A 137 16.54 3.52 1.43
C PRO A 137 15.44 2.47 1.52
N PRO A 138 14.60 2.53 2.57
CA PRO A 138 13.39 1.70 2.67
C PRO A 138 12.55 1.74 1.41
N PRO A 139 11.80 0.66 1.09
CA PRO A 139 11.00 0.60 -0.10
C PRO A 139 9.90 1.66 -0.11
N LEU A 140 9.63 2.23 -1.28
CA LEU A 140 8.51 3.13 -1.48
C LEU A 140 7.20 2.35 -1.57
N GLY A 141 6.15 2.90 -0.97
CA GLY A 141 4.78 2.44 -1.11
C GLY A 141 3.98 3.30 -2.09
N PHE A 142 2.92 2.73 -2.61
CA PHE A 142 1.88 3.44 -3.33
C PHE A 142 0.58 3.38 -2.54
N PHE A 143 0.05 4.55 -2.25
CA PHE A 143 -1.20 4.72 -1.54
C PHE A 143 -2.35 4.85 -2.55
N HIS A 144 -3.39 4.03 -2.35
CA HIS A 144 -4.58 3.99 -3.20
C HIS A 144 -5.82 4.02 -2.33
N GLY A 145 -6.91 4.52 -2.87
CA GLY A 145 -8.22 4.40 -2.23
C GLY A 145 -9.10 5.63 -2.39
N LEU A 146 -10.32 5.51 -1.90
CA LEU A 146 -11.35 6.54 -1.87
C LEU A 146 -11.71 7.11 -3.26
N GLY A 147 -11.45 6.33 -4.30
CA GLY A 147 -11.80 6.67 -5.68
C GLY A 147 -10.72 7.42 -6.44
N THR A 148 -11.07 7.82 -7.66
CA THR A 148 -10.11 8.31 -8.66
C THR A 148 -9.52 9.69 -8.33
N PHE A 149 -10.28 10.53 -7.58
CA PHE A 149 -9.89 11.91 -7.32
C PHE A 149 -9.33 12.13 -5.91
N GLN A 150 -9.13 11.06 -5.13
CA GLN A 150 -8.49 11.13 -3.84
C GLN A 150 -7.07 10.55 -3.92
N PHE A 151 -6.94 9.25 -3.88
CA PHE A 151 -5.64 8.59 -3.88
C PHE A 151 -5.54 7.60 -5.02
N ASN A 152 -4.74 7.91 -6.02
CA ASN A 152 -4.47 7.01 -7.12
C ASN A 152 -2.95 6.86 -7.31
N GLN A 153 -2.39 5.78 -6.78
CA GLN A 153 -0.95 5.48 -6.84
C GLN A 153 -0.05 6.59 -6.28
N HIS A 154 -0.46 7.25 -5.19
CA HIS A 154 0.36 8.29 -4.58
C HIS A 154 1.59 7.70 -3.91
N PRO A 155 2.80 8.07 -4.30
CA PRO A 155 4.02 7.53 -3.73
C PRO A 155 4.25 8.05 -2.31
N VAL A 156 4.52 7.14 -1.39
CA VAL A 156 4.77 7.43 0.03
C VAL A 156 5.98 6.67 0.55
N GLY A 157 6.69 7.27 1.48
CA GLY A 157 7.66 6.61 2.33
C GLY A 157 7.11 6.47 3.73
N ILE A 158 7.24 5.30 4.36
CA ILE A 158 6.84 5.10 5.75
C ILE A 158 7.96 5.62 6.65
N THR A 159 7.63 6.57 7.51
CA THR A 159 8.58 7.14 8.48
C THR A 159 8.47 6.47 9.84
N ASN A 160 7.25 6.09 10.23
CA ASN A 160 7.01 5.43 11.51
C ASN A 160 5.83 4.47 11.39
N PHE A 161 5.96 3.33 12.03
CA PHE A 161 4.90 2.35 12.19
C PHE A 161 4.77 1.99 13.65
N ALA A 162 3.60 2.24 14.23
CA ALA A 162 3.27 1.94 15.60
C ALA A 162 2.02 1.05 15.66
N TYR A 163 2.04 0.08 16.53
CA TYR A 163 0.89 -0.75 16.83
C TYR A 163 0.89 -1.13 18.30
N SER A 164 -0.28 -1.34 18.87
CA SER A 164 -0.43 -1.78 20.24
C SER A 164 -1.03 -3.19 20.28
N LEU A 165 -0.54 -4.01 21.17
CA LEU A 165 -1.11 -5.31 21.49
C LEU A 165 -1.97 -5.15 22.75
N PRO A 166 -3.29 -5.05 22.62
CA PRO A 166 -4.17 -4.81 23.75
C PRO A 166 -4.21 -6.01 24.67
N LYS A 167 -4.35 -5.77 25.99
CA LYS A 167 -4.42 -6.82 27.01
C LYS A 167 -5.84 -7.34 27.27
N ASP A 168 -6.83 -6.55 26.86
CA ASP A 168 -8.25 -6.77 27.21
C ASP A 168 -9.04 -7.39 26.05
N VAL A 169 -8.36 -8.10 25.14
CA VAL A 169 -8.96 -8.80 24.00
C VAL A 169 -8.45 -10.22 23.91
N ASP A 170 -9.22 -11.08 23.28
CA ASP A 170 -8.80 -12.44 23.00
C ASP A 170 -7.73 -12.49 21.93
N TYR A 171 -6.93 -13.56 21.94
CA TYR A 171 -5.87 -13.80 20.97
C TYR A 171 -6.18 -15.06 20.16
N ILE A 172 -6.07 -14.95 18.84
CA ILE A 172 -6.29 -16.03 17.89
C ILE A 172 -4.95 -16.52 17.37
N ARG A 173 -4.85 -17.83 17.16
CA ARG A 173 -3.67 -18.47 16.59
C ARG A 173 -3.53 -18.09 15.13
N ALA A 174 -2.41 -17.48 14.79
CA ALA A 174 -1.90 -17.30 13.44
C ALA A 174 -0.79 -18.31 13.19
N THR A 175 -0.51 -18.60 11.92
CA THR A 175 0.42 -19.64 11.46
C THR A 175 -0.02 -21.06 11.81
N ASN A 176 -0.02 -21.93 10.81
CA ASN A 176 -0.37 -23.33 10.98
C ASN A 176 0.90 -24.14 11.20
N THR A 177 0.95 -24.93 12.29
CA THR A 177 2.08 -25.82 12.57
C THR A 177 1.97 -27.16 11.84
N ASP A 178 0.84 -27.42 11.22
CA ASP A 178 0.65 -28.66 10.50
C ASP A 178 1.27 -28.55 9.12
N THR A 179 2.24 -29.39 8.86
CA THR A 179 2.72 -29.80 7.54
C THR A 179 1.57 -30.44 6.77
N GLN A 180 0.52 -29.70 6.55
CA GLN A 180 -0.47 -30.09 5.59
C GLN A 180 0.11 -29.70 4.22
N THR A 181 0.62 -30.70 3.54
CA THR A 181 0.62 -30.74 2.09
C THR A 181 -0.84 -30.66 1.66
N ASN A 182 -1.45 -29.52 1.81
CA ASN A 182 -2.81 -29.30 1.36
C ASN A 182 -2.74 -28.90 -0.10
N ASP A 183 -2.98 -29.88 -0.97
CA ASP A 183 -3.48 -29.70 -2.32
C ASP A 183 -4.90 -29.05 -2.32
N SER A 184 -5.26 -28.38 -1.24
CA SER A 184 -6.51 -27.62 -1.18
C SER A 184 -6.33 -26.30 -1.89
N PRO A 185 -7.10 -26.02 -2.95
CA PRO A 185 -7.07 -24.74 -3.61
C PRO A 185 -7.46 -23.68 -2.57
N LEU A 186 -6.61 -22.67 -2.40
CA LEU A 186 -6.93 -21.46 -1.62
C LEU A 186 -8.20 -20.86 -2.19
N THR A 187 -9.31 -21.05 -1.50
CA THR A 187 -10.56 -20.37 -1.82
C THR A 187 -10.37 -18.93 -1.40
N LEU A 188 -10.16 -18.05 -2.38
CA LEU A 188 -10.07 -16.61 -2.17
C LEU A 188 -11.44 -16.12 -1.70
N ILE A 189 -11.56 -15.81 -0.42
CA ILE A 189 -12.75 -15.16 0.11
C ILE A 189 -12.72 -13.70 -0.35
N GLY A 190 -13.66 -13.34 -1.22
CA GLY A 190 -13.85 -11.97 -1.72
C GLY A 190 -13.72 -11.78 -3.22
N GLY A 191 -13.32 -12.78 -3.96
CA GLY A 191 -13.50 -12.81 -5.41
C GLY A 191 -14.80 -13.51 -5.75
N GLN A 192 -15.76 -12.81 -6.31
CA GLN A 192 -16.94 -13.43 -6.91
C GLN A 192 -16.44 -14.48 -7.91
N LEU A 193 -16.68 -15.74 -7.60
CA LEU A 193 -16.48 -16.84 -8.54
C LEU A 193 -17.42 -16.61 -9.71
N ASN A 194 -16.91 -16.23 -10.85
CA ASN A 194 -17.62 -16.37 -12.09
C ASN A 194 -17.83 -17.88 -12.32
N PRO A 195 -19.06 -18.36 -12.45
CA PRO A 195 -19.31 -19.75 -12.77
C PRO A 195 -18.80 -20.02 -14.19
N GLY A 196 -17.65 -20.70 -14.30
CA GLY A 196 -17.08 -21.15 -15.56
C GLY A 196 -15.61 -20.82 -15.82
N GLY A 197 -14.92 -20.10 -14.94
CA GLY A 197 -13.49 -19.82 -15.08
C GLY A 197 -12.65 -20.80 -14.28
N THR A 198 -12.06 -21.78 -14.91
CA THR A 198 -10.98 -22.60 -14.34
C THR A 198 -9.77 -21.69 -14.14
N ILE A 199 -9.56 -21.23 -12.89
CA ILE A 199 -8.29 -20.63 -12.51
C ILE A 199 -7.29 -21.79 -12.49
N PRO A 200 -6.18 -21.75 -13.24
CA PRO A 200 -5.16 -22.77 -13.12
C PRO A 200 -4.71 -22.82 -11.66
N PRO A 201 -4.51 -24.01 -11.07
CA PRO A 201 -4.00 -24.13 -9.70
C PRO A 201 -2.61 -23.51 -9.70
N THR A 202 -2.52 -22.28 -9.23
CA THR A 202 -1.25 -21.74 -8.80
C THR A 202 -0.92 -22.52 -7.53
N ASN A 203 -0.11 -23.53 -7.65
CA ASN A 203 0.48 -24.26 -6.55
C ASN A 203 1.39 -23.29 -5.77
N PHE A 204 0.78 -22.42 -4.98
CA PHE A 204 1.52 -21.71 -3.94
C PHE A 204 1.82 -22.76 -2.87
N LYS A 205 3.01 -23.32 -2.93
CA LYS A 205 3.60 -23.99 -1.80
C LYS A 205 3.78 -22.93 -0.73
N VAL A 206 2.76 -22.72 0.09
CA VAL A 206 2.90 -22.00 1.36
C VAL A 206 3.78 -22.90 2.20
N THR A 207 5.07 -22.67 2.15
CA THR A 207 6.00 -23.25 3.12
C THR A 207 5.61 -22.56 4.43
N SER A 208 4.81 -23.26 5.24
CA SER A 208 4.33 -22.81 6.52
C SER A 208 5.51 -22.29 7.31
N ALA A 209 5.42 -21.05 7.77
CA ALA A 209 6.29 -20.61 8.84
C ALA A 209 6.07 -21.59 10.01
N THR A 210 7.07 -22.40 10.28
CA THR A 210 7.06 -23.35 11.39
C THR A 210 7.11 -22.54 12.68
N GLY A 211 5.97 -22.35 13.32
CA GLY A 211 5.90 -21.63 14.59
C GLY A 211 4.46 -21.30 14.96
N ILE A 212 4.19 -21.27 16.24
CA ILE A 212 2.90 -20.84 16.78
C ILE A 212 3.01 -19.37 17.10
N THR A 213 2.13 -18.54 16.48
CA THR A 213 2.03 -17.13 16.77
C THR A 213 0.58 -16.80 17.10
N TYR A 214 0.35 -15.90 18.04
CA TYR A 214 -0.97 -15.42 18.40
C TYR A 214 -1.06 -13.93 18.08
N VAL A 215 -2.20 -13.50 17.55
CA VAL A 215 -2.52 -12.10 17.27
C VAL A 215 -3.81 -11.73 17.99
N PRO A 216 -3.98 -10.48 18.40
CA PRO A 216 -5.20 -10.06 19.07
C PRO A 216 -6.38 -10.04 18.09
N THR A 217 -7.59 -10.29 18.58
CA THR A 217 -8.83 -10.23 17.80
C THR A 217 -9.15 -8.83 17.30
N THR A 218 -8.68 -7.81 18.00
CA THR A 218 -8.84 -6.41 17.62
C THR A 218 -7.58 -5.64 17.98
N MET A 219 -7.10 -4.80 17.07
CA MET A 219 -5.97 -3.91 17.32
C MET A 219 -6.01 -2.67 16.43
N THR A 220 -5.38 -1.62 16.90
CA THR A 220 -5.19 -0.37 16.14
C THR A 220 -3.74 -0.24 15.70
N MET A 221 -3.54 0.15 14.45
CA MET A 221 -2.23 0.46 13.85
C MET A 221 -2.18 1.92 13.43
N THR A 222 -1.07 2.57 13.69
CA THR A 222 -0.80 3.94 13.24
C THR A 222 0.41 3.94 12.33
N ILE A 223 0.26 4.49 11.13
CA ILE A 223 1.27 4.55 10.09
C ILE A 223 1.50 6.01 9.75
N ASN A 224 2.71 6.49 9.97
CA ASN A 224 3.10 7.83 9.55
C ASN A 224 3.89 7.72 8.24
N CYS A 225 3.47 8.47 7.25
CA CYS A 225 4.04 8.49 5.93
C CYS A 225 4.49 9.89 5.54
N VAL A 226 5.44 9.96 4.64
CA VAL A 226 5.85 11.20 4.00
C VAL A 226 5.58 11.08 2.49
N PRO A 227 4.98 12.12 1.88
CA PRO A 227 4.79 12.15 0.43
C PRO A 227 6.14 12.23 -0.28
N ILE A 228 6.31 11.43 -1.33
CA ILE A 228 7.54 11.43 -2.12
C ILE A 228 7.19 11.76 -3.56
N ILE A 229 7.77 12.83 -4.07
CA ILE A 229 7.58 13.28 -5.45
C ILE A 229 8.95 13.42 -6.10
N SER A 230 9.13 12.89 -7.30
CA SER A 230 10.38 13.07 -8.03
C SER A 230 10.48 14.51 -8.57
N ARG A 231 11.70 15.07 -8.53
CA ARG A 231 11.99 16.40 -9.07
C ARG A 231 11.58 16.52 -10.55
N ASN A 232 11.78 15.46 -11.32
CA ASN A 232 11.39 15.43 -12.75
C ASN A 232 9.86 15.55 -12.91
N ASN A 233 9.07 14.92 -12.05
CA ASN A 233 7.61 15.07 -12.11
C ASN A 233 7.15 16.47 -11.75
N ILE A 234 7.80 17.12 -10.78
CA ILE A 234 7.50 18.48 -10.39
C ILE A 234 7.81 19.44 -11.55
N SER A 235 9.02 19.35 -12.15
CA SER A 235 9.47 20.29 -13.18
C SER A 235 8.70 20.16 -14.50
N ASN A 236 8.38 18.92 -14.91
CA ASN A 236 7.91 18.66 -16.27
C ASN A 236 6.41 18.38 -16.36
N LYS A 237 5.74 18.14 -15.23
CA LYS A 237 4.35 17.67 -15.24
C LYS A 237 3.42 18.46 -14.35
N PHE A 238 3.94 19.21 -13.40
CA PHE A 238 3.12 20.00 -12.51
C PHE A 238 2.54 21.21 -13.26
N SER A 239 1.24 21.35 -13.17
CA SER A 239 0.49 22.54 -13.58
C SER A 239 -0.58 22.79 -12.52
N LEU A 240 -0.65 24.01 -12.01
CA LEU A 240 -1.65 24.36 -10.99
C LEU A 240 -3.09 24.19 -11.53
N LYS A 241 -3.30 24.44 -12.83
CA LYS A 241 -4.59 24.21 -13.48
C LYS A 241 -4.94 22.72 -13.51
N ASP A 242 -4.00 21.87 -13.90
CA ASP A 242 -4.21 20.41 -13.95
C ASP A 242 -4.36 19.82 -12.55
N TYR A 243 -3.68 20.40 -11.56
CA TYR A 243 -3.86 20.03 -10.17
C TYR A 243 -5.27 20.38 -9.67
N ALA A 244 -5.71 21.62 -9.92
CA ALA A 244 -7.03 22.09 -9.52
C ALA A 244 -8.18 21.32 -10.19
N THR A 245 -8.01 20.87 -11.43
CA THR A 245 -8.99 20.03 -12.13
C THR A 245 -8.93 18.56 -11.75
N GLY A 246 -7.98 18.15 -10.88
CA GLY A 246 -7.77 16.77 -10.49
C GLY A 246 -7.11 15.88 -11.55
N SER A 247 -6.64 16.44 -12.66
CA SER A 247 -5.99 15.67 -13.73
C SER A 247 -4.70 15.00 -13.27
N LEU A 248 -3.95 15.65 -12.37
CA LEU A 248 -2.72 15.11 -11.80
C LEU A 248 -2.97 14.02 -10.75
N LEU A 249 -4.14 14.01 -10.11
CA LEU A 249 -4.53 12.98 -9.15
C LEU A 249 -4.91 11.66 -9.84
N ARG A 250 -5.40 11.75 -11.09
CA ARG A 250 -5.90 10.58 -11.82
C ARG A 250 -4.80 9.64 -12.32
N GLY A 251 -3.53 10.07 -12.32
CA GLY A 251 -2.47 9.33 -13.02
C GLY A 251 -2.72 9.21 -14.52
N ALA A 252 -3.65 10.01 -15.06
CA ALA A 252 -4.33 9.80 -16.33
C ALA A 252 -3.49 10.17 -17.57
N LYS A 253 -2.43 10.92 -17.41
CA LYS A 253 -1.49 11.19 -18.50
C LYS A 253 -0.24 10.35 -18.31
N ASN A 254 -0.12 9.25 -19.05
CA ASN A 254 1.10 8.43 -19.17
C ASN A 254 1.46 7.51 -17.97
N ASN A 255 0.52 6.83 -17.34
CA ASN A 255 0.80 5.83 -16.29
C ASN A 255 1.64 6.35 -15.10
N PHE A 256 1.53 7.63 -14.77
CA PHE A 256 2.25 8.20 -13.64
C PHE A 256 1.48 8.07 -12.34
N PRO A 257 2.22 7.89 -11.22
CA PRO A 257 1.61 7.96 -9.90
C PRO A 257 0.97 9.33 -9.68
N GLY A 258 -0.11 9.36 -8.90
CA GLY A 258 -0.79 10.59 -8.53
C GLY A 258 0.15 11.57 -7.81
N MET A 259 -0.06 12.85 -7.99
CA MET A 259 0.70 13.89 -7.31
C MET A 259 0.00 14.34 -6.03
N TRP A 260 0.80 14.55 -5.00
CA TRP A 260 0.36 15.07 -3.70
C TRP A 260 0.06 16.57 -3.74
#